data_1591d203d202adf09e43cdb53d694cd7
#
_entry.id   1591d203d202adf09e43cdb53d694cd7
#
_cell.length_a   1.000
_cell.length_b   1.000
_cell.length_c   1.000
_cell.angle_alpha   90.00
_cell.angle_beta   90.00
_cell.angle_gamma   90.00
#
_symmetry.space_group_name_H-M   'P 1'
#
loop_
_entity.id
_entity.type
_entity.pdbx_description
1 polymer ?
#
loop_
_entity_poly.entity_id
_entity_poly.type
_entity_poly.pdbx_seq_one_letter_code
_entity_poly.pdbx_strand_id
1 'polypeptide(L)'
;GGERGLYWRLSAIDNLRYFASLYHVDPEVSKKRIPELLELVGLKGRGDERVQGYSRGMKQRLHVARTLLHDPDILFLDEPTIGLDPVGAREFREVIRNLQSEKKTILLTTHYMFEADSLCDRVAVIDKGLIVALDTPSALKKHVRDLSVVEIETFGIAPQKVDEIRALPFVDALSTREQDQRQVLLVQTERGAEAVPDLMSALDGMRVGRVTVREPTLEDAYVRLVGGKV
;
A
#
# COMPACT_ATOMS: atom_id res chain seq x y z
N GLY A 1 12.51 6.71 6.88
CA GLY A 1 12.85 5.45 6.25
C GLY A 1 14.17 5.48 5.52
N GLY A 2 14.59 4.40 5.02
CA GLY A 2 15.82 4.24 4.29
C GLY A 2 16.98 3.73 5.15
N GLU A 3 18.12 3.44 4.52
CA GLU A 3 19.28 2.80 5.18
C GLU A 3 19.99 3.69 6.21
N ARG A 4 19.55 4.95 6.36
CA ARG A 4 20.12 5.92 7.31
C ARG A 4 19.55 5.70 8.71
N GLY A 5 20.44 5.63 9.72
CA GLY A 5 20.05 5.57 11.13
C GLY A 5 20.16 4.19 11.79
N LEU A 6 20.80 3.22 11.14
CA LEU A 6 21.29 1.99 11.77
C LEU A 6 22.82 1.91 11.60
N TYR A 7 23.50 1.38 12.60
CA TYR A 7 24.95 1.14 12.57
C TYR A 7 25.20 -0.26 12.00
N TRP A 8 25.60 -0.34 10.76
CA TRP A 8 25.71 -1.61 10.01
C TRP A 8 26.74 -2.58 10.57
N ARG A 9 27.78 -2.05 11.20
CA ARG A 9 28.84 -2.87 11.82
C ARG A 9 28.45 -3.45 13.18
N LEU A 10 27.40 -2.92 13.81
CA LEU A 10 26.87 -3.41 15.06
C LEU A 10 25.83 -4.52 14.82
N SER A 11 25.63 -5.36 15.84
CA SER A 11 24.49 -6.29 15.86
C SER A 11 23.16 -5.56 15.99
N ALA A 12 22.04 -6.23 15.73
CA ALA A 12 20.73 -5.63 15.95
C ALA A 12 20.51 -5.29 17.43
N ILE A 13 20.90 -6.17 18.35
CA ILE A 13 20.82 -5.92 19.78
C ILE A 13 21.65 -4.70 20.17
N ASP A 14 22.88 -4.58 19.69
CA ASP A 14 23.74 -3.45 20.03
C ASP A 14 23.24 -2.13 19.42
N ASN A 15 22.63 -2.16 18.23
CA ASN A 15 21.91 -1.03 17.69
C ASN A 15 20.77 -0.59 18.63
N LEU A 16 19.93 -1.53 19.04
CA LEU A 16 18.80 -1.22 19.93
C LEU A 16 19.26 -0.73 21.29
N ARG A 17 20.31 -1.32 21.88
CA ARG A 17 20.94 -0.83 23.13
C ARG A 17 21.46 0.59 23.01
N TYR A 18 22.15 0.90 21.92
CA TYR A 18 22.62 2.24 21.65
C TYR A 18 21.49 3.26 21.59
N PHE A 19 20.42 2.95 20.84
CA PHE A 19 19.28 3.86 20.73
C PHE A 19 18.45 3.93 22.02
N ALA A 20 18.33 2.84 22.78
CA ALA A 20 17.70 2.85 24.10
C ALA A 20 18.43 3.82 25.04
N SER A 21 19.76 3.79 25.06
CA SER A 21 20.56 4.74 25.84
C SER A 21 20.37 6.19 25.36
N LEU A 22 20.30 6.41 24.04
CA LEU A 22 20.08 7.74 23.44
C LEU A 22 18.69 8.30 23.78
N TYR A 23 17.69 7.44 23.89
CA TYR A 23 16.32 7.81 24.27
C TYR A 23 16.10 7.82 25.79
N HIS A 24 17.15 7.66 26.58
CA HIS A 24 17.12 7.61 28.04
C HIS A 24 16.19 6.52 28.60
N VAL A 25 16.04 5.39 27.88
CA VAL A 25 15.31 4.23 28.38
C VAL A 25 16.14 3.56 29.47
N ASP A 26 15.49 3.26 30.60
CA ASP A 26 16.15 2.58 31.72
C ASP A 26 16.82 1.27 31.26
N PRO A 27 18.07 0.98 31.66
CA PRO A 27 18.80 -0.22 31.25
C PRO A 27 18.09 -1.53 31.59
N GLU A 28 17.42 -1.61 32.75
CA GLU A 28 16.68 -2.82 33.14
C GLU A 28 15.40 -2.99 32.32
N VAL A 29 14.75 -1.89 31.92
CA VAL A 29 13.62 -1.90 30.99
C VAL A 29 14.09 -2.32 29.60
N SER A 30 15.16 -1.71 29.09
CA SER A 30 15.67 -2.00 27.75
C SER A 30 16.15 -3.44 27.60
N LYS A 31 16.73 -4.01 28.63
CA LYS A 31 17.21 -5.40 28.68
C LYS A 31 16.07 -6.42 28.45
N LYS A 32 14.89 -6.15 28.98
CA LYS A 32 13.68 -6.97 28.79
C LYS A 32 13.01 -6.67 27.43
N ARG A 33 12.87 -5.38 27.12
CA ARG A 33 12.11 -4.92 25.96
C ARG A 33 12.79 -5.23 24.62
N ILE A 34 14.13 -5.20 24.53
CA ILE A 34 14.82 -5.47 23.26
C ILE A 34 14.51 -6.87 22.71
N PRO A 35 14.59 -7.97 23.47
CA PRO A 35 14.17 -9.28 22.97
C PRO A 35 12.70 -9.33 22.54
N GLU A 36 11.79 -8.71 23.30
CA GLU A 36 10.35 -8.63 22.98
C GLU A 36 10.13 -7.90 21.66
N LEU A 37 10.80 -6.78 21.45
CA LEU A 37 10.72 -6.01 20.19
C LEU A 37 11.29 -6.78 19.01
N LEU A 38 12.40 -7.48 19.18
CA LEU A 38 12.94 -8.34 18.11
C LEU A 38 11.97 -9.47 17.75
N GLU A 39 11.28 -10.04 18.72
CA GLU A 39 10.25 -11.03 18.45
C GLU A 39 9.04 -10.42 17.75
N LEU A 40 8.54 -9.28 18.23
CA LEU A 40 7.41 -8.54 17.63
C LEU A 40 7.62 -8.23 16.16
N VAL A 41 8.85 -7.81 15.79
CA VAL A 41 9.18 -7.49 14.39
C VAL A 41 9.68 -8.69 13.59
N GLY A 42 9.59 -9.91 14.10
CA GLY A 42 9.98 -11.14 13.40
C GLY A 42 11.50 -11.28 13.16
N LEU A 43 12.31 -10.76 14.09
CA LEU A 43 13.78 -10.86 14.08
C LEU A 43 14.31 -11.73 15.24
N LYS A 44 13.43 -12.55 15.85
CA LYS A 44 13.83 -13.51 16.91
C LYS A 44 14.95 -14.42 16.40
N GLY A 45 16.01 -14.58 17.20
CA GLY A 45 17.17 -15.41 16.86
C GLY A 45 18.16 -14.76 15.88
N ARG A 46 17.88 -13.53 15.39
CA ARG A 46 18.76 -12.80 14.50
C ARG A 46 19.46 -11.61 15.18
N GLY A 47 19.18 -11.41 16.47
CA GLY A 47 19.62 -10.23 17.24
C GLY A 47 21.12 -10.02 17.30
N ASP A 48 21.93 -11.09 17.37
CA ASP A 48 23.39 -11.04 17.46
C ASP A 48 24.10 -10.87 16.11
N GLU A 49 23.34 -10.97 15.00
CA GLU A 49 23.92 -10.77 13.65
C GLU A 49 24.15 -9.30 13.36
N ARG A 50 25.25 -9.01 12.65
CA ARG A 50 25.54 -7.65 12.19
C ARG A 50 24.50 -7.19 11.17
N VAL A 51 24.02 -5.95 11.33
CA VAL A 51 23.00 -5.34 10.47
C VAL A 51 23.42 -5.24 8.99
N GLN A 52 24.72 -5.23 8.70
CA GLN A 52 25.21 -5.26 7.32
C GLN A 52 24.75 -6.51 6.55
N GLY A 53 24.54 -7.65 7.23
CA GLY A 53 24.05 -8.90 6.64
C GLY A 53 22.52 -8.97 6.51
N TYR A 54 21.79 -7.98 6.99
CA TYR A 54 20.34 -7.97 6.95
C TYR A 54 19.81 -7.62 5.55
N SER A 55 18.72 -8.30 5.15
CA SER A 55 17.94 -7.89 3.99
C SER A 55 17.33 -6.50 4.21
N ARG A 56 16.86 -5.86 3.14
CA ARG A 56 16.15 -4.58 3.24
C ARG A 56 14.94 -4.66 4.17
N GLY A 57 14.14 -5.72 4.05
CA GLY A 57 12.98 -5.97 4.93
C GLY A 57 13.37 -6.16 6.38
N MET A 58 14.45 -6.88 6.68
CA MET A 58 14.97 -7.03 8.05
C MET A 58 15.43 -5.69 8.63
N LYS A 59 16.12 -4.86 7.85
CA LYS A 59 16.53 -3.51 8.26
C LYS A 59 15.32 -2.63 8.56
N GLN A 60 14.30 -2.68 7.71
CA GLN A 60 13.05 -1.93 7.91
C GLN A 60 12.34 -2.35 9.20
N ARG A 61 12.23 -3.65 9.46
CA ARG A 61 11.66 -4.18 10.72
C ARG A 61 12.49 -3.78 11.95
N LEU A 62 13.80 -3.76 11.84
CA LEU A 62 14.68 -3.27 12.92
C LEU A 62 14.49 -1.77 13.16
N HIS A 63 14.22 -0.96 12.13
CA HIS A 63 13.85 0.45 12.30
C HIS A 63 12.57 0.61 13.12
N VAL A 64 11.56 -0.23 12.89
CA VAL A 64 10.33 -0.23 13.71
C VAL A 64 10.65 -0.61 15.15
N ALA A 65 11.40 -1.68 15.39
CA ALA A 65 11.83 -2.05 16.75
C ALA A 65 12.53 -0.88 17.47
N ARG A 66 13.40 -0.16 16.76
CA ARG A 66 14.07 1.03 17.30
C ARG A 66 13.07 2.12 17.71
N THR A 67 12.06 2.40 16.88
CA THR A 67 11.07 3.45 17.21
C THR A 67 10.18 3.08 18.39
N LEU A 68 10.06 1.79 18.70
CA LEU A 68 9.25 1.28 19.81
C LEU A 68 10.01 1.21 21.14
N LEU A 69 11.31 1.49 21.19
CA LEU A 69 12.13 1.37 22.41
C LEU A 69 11.60 2.21 23.58
N HIS A 70 11.12 3.41 23.31
CA HIS A 70 10.60 4.36 24.31
C HIS A 70 9.07 4.33 24.44
N ASP A 71 8.43 3.30 23.89
CA ASP A 71 7.00 3.01 24.00
C ASP A 71 6.07 4.16 23.54
N PRO A 72 6.23 4.70 22.34
CA PRO A 72 5.39 5.81 21.89
C PRO A 72 3.93 5.37 21.71
N ASP A 73 2.99 6.28 21.97
CA ASP A 73 1.57 6.08 21.70
C ASP A 73 1.22 6.25 20.23
N ILE A 74 2.01 7.07 19.51
CA ILE A 74 1.78 7.42 18.10
C ILE A 74 3.01 7.05 17.26
N LEU A 75 2.78 6.34 16.17
CA LEU A 75 3.79 5.94 15.20
C LEU A 75 3.50 6.56 13.83
N PHE A 76 4.53 7.11 13.21
CA PHE A 76 4.50 7.61 11.83
C PHE A 76 5.29 6.66 10.95
N LEU A 77 4.62 6.00 10.01
CA LEU A 77 5.21 5.06 9.05
C LEU A 77 5.04 5.62 7.64
N ASP A 78 6.13 6.14 7.10
CA ASP A 78 6.14 6.74 5.77
C ASP A 78 6.61 5.72 4.75
N GLU A 79 5.71 5.31 3.83
CA GLU A 79 5.93 4.34 2.76
C GLU A 79 6.71 3.08 3.22
N PRO A 80 6.26 2.40 4.30
CA PRO A 80 7.12 1.45 5.01
C PRO A 80 7.42 0.16 4.22
N THR A 81 6.66 -0.16 3.20
CA THR A 81 6.83 -1.38 2.39
C THR A 81 7.51 -1.11 1.04
N ILE A 82 7.81 0.15 0.73
CA ILE A 82 8.42 0.48 -0.55
C ILE A 82 9.76 -0.22 -0.74
N GLY A 83 9.90 -0.92 -1.89
CA GLY A 83 11.11 -1.64 -2.26
C GLY A 83 11.38 -2.90 -1.43
N LEU A 84 10.40 -3.40 -0.70
CA LEU A 84 10.40 -4.75 -0.17
C LEU A 84 9.92 -5.73 -1.26
N ASP A 85 10.43 -6.95 -1.20
CA ASP A 85 9.86 -8.05 -1.97
C ASP A 85 8.47 -8.44 -1.42
N PRO A 86 7.65 -9.19 -2.15
CA PRO A 86 6.29 -9.54 -1.72
C PRO A 86 6.23 -10.25 -0.36
N VAL A 87 7.22 -11.09 -0.03
CA VAL A 87 7.29 -11.79 1.26
C VAL A 87 7.61 -10.81 2.37
N GLY A 88 8.64 -9.96 2.20
CA GLY A 88 9.01 -8.94 3.18
C GLY A 88 7.90 -7.92 3.43
N ALA A 89 7.17 -7.51 2.40
CA ALA A 89 6.02 -6.62 2.53
C ALA A 89 4.87 -7.29 3.31
N ARG A 90 4.61 -8.59 3.09
CA ARG A 90 3.63 -9.35 3.86
C ARG A 90 4.01 -9.43 5.33
N GLU A 91 5.26 -9.81 5.62
CA GLU A 91 5.77 -9.89 6.99
C GLU A 91 5.70 -8.53 7.70
N PHE A 92 6.00 -7.45 6.97
CA PHE A 92 5.89 -6.10 7.54
C PHE A 92 4.44 -5.72 7.88
N ARG A 93 3.47 -6.08 7.03
CA ARG A 93 2.04 -5.85 7.33
C ARG A 93 1.58 -6.61 8.59
N GLU A 94 2.09 -7.82 8.83
CA GLU A 94 1.82 -8.52 10.10
C GLU A 94 2.37 -7.76 11.31
N VAL A 95 3.55 -7.16 11.20
CA VAL A 95 4.09 -6.29 12.28
C VAL A 95 3.14 -5.12 12.55
N ILE A 96 2.61 -4.46 11.52
CA ILE A 96 1.64 -3.35 11.70
C ILE A 96 0.38 -3.86 12.42
N ARG A 97 -0.17 -5.02 12.04
CA ARG A 97 -1.36 -5.60 12.70
C ARG A 97 -1.10 -5.91 14.17
N ASN A 98 0.07 -6.45 14.51
CA ASN A 98 0.44 -6.71 15.89
C ASN A 98 0.48 -5.40 16.70
N LEU A 99 1.05 -4.32 16.15
CA LEU A 99 1.07 -3.01 16.79
C LEU A 99 -0.33 -2.41 16.97
N GLN A 100 -1.24 -2.62 16.03
CA GLN A 100 -2.64 -2.23 16.19
C GLN A 100 -3.31 -2.98 17.34
N SER A 101 -3.02 -4.27 17.50
CA SER A 101 -3.56 -5.07 18.61
C SER A 101 -3.06 -4.57 19.99
N GLU A 102 -1.89 -3.93 20.05
CA GLU A 102 -1.34 -3.24 21.22
C GLU A 102 -1.93 -1.82 21.45
N LYS A 103 -2.97 -1.44 20.70
CA LYS A 103 -3.67 -0.14 20.77
C LYS A 103 -2.78 1.06 20.45
N LYS A 104 -1.73 0.88 19.65
CA LYS A 104 -0.92 2.00 19.13
C LYS A 104 -1.69 2.75 18.06
N THR A 105 -1.57 4.08 18.08
CA THR A 105 -2.07 4.92 16.99
C THR A 105 -1.01 4.97 15.88
N ILE A 106 -1.38 4.56 14.67
CA ILE A 106 -0.45 4.49 13.54
C ILE A 106 -0.95 5.42 12.43
N LEU A 107 -0.13 6.40 12.05
CA LEU A 107 -0.30 7.14 10.83
C LEU A 107 0.59 6.51 9.75
N LEU A 108 -0.05 5.92 8.75
CA LEU A 108 0.61 5.25 7.63
C LEU A 108 0.44 6.07 6.37
N THR A 109 1.53 6.40 5.66
CA THR A 109 1.45 6.85 4.27
C THR A 109 1.75 5.69 3.34
N THR A 110 1.00 5.55 2.28
CA THR A 110 1.23 4.55 1.23
C THR A 110 0.55 4.95 -0.07
N HIS A 111 1.11 4.55 -1.19
CA HIS A 111 0.45 4.59 -2.49
C HIS A 111 -0.10 3.22 -2.91
N TYR A 112 0.05 2.19 -2.08
CA TYR A 112 -0.52 0.86 -2.29
C TYR A 112 -1.92 0.80 -1.69
N MET A 113 -2.95 0.93 -2.53
CA MET A 113 -4.36 0.95 -2.08
C MET A 113 -4.74 -0.32 -1.32
N PHE A 114 -4.15 -1.48 -1.66
CA PHE A 114 -4.32 -2.73 -0.93
C PHE A 114 -3.88 -2.62 0.55
N GLU A 115 -2.82 -1.86 0.85
CA GLU A 115 -2.37 -1.65 2.23
C GLU A 115 -3.35 -0.76 2.98
N ALA A 116 -3.78 0.34 2.37
CA ALA A 116 -4.78 1.21 2.95
C ALA A 116 -6.10 0.46 3.23
N ASP A 117 -6.55 -0.39 2.29
CA ASP A 117 -7.77 -1.20 2.44
C ASP A 117 -7.67 -2.27 3.54
N SER A 118 -6.49 -2.91 3.68
CA SER A 118 -6.31 -4.07 4.56
C SER A 118 -5.81 -3.75 5.97
N LEU A 119 -5.25 -2.56 6.19
CA LEU A 119 -4.59 -2.18 7.44
C LEU A 119 -5.24 -0.97 8.14
N CYS A 120 -5.87 -0.06 7.39
CA CYS A 120 -6.30 1.21 7.97
C CYS A 120 -7.77 1.18 8.40
N ASP A 121 -8.05 1.70 9.60
CA ASP A 121 -9.41 1.94 10.06
C ASP A 121 -10.05 3.12 9.31
N ARG A 122 -9.24 4.12 8.97
CA ARG A 122 -9.64 5.31 8.21
C ARG A 122 -8.57 5.66 7.19
N VAL A 123 -8.99 6.14 6.02
CA VAL A 123 -8.11 6.56 4.93
C VAL A 123 -8.42 8.00 4.55
N ALA A 124 -7.37 8.83 4.53
CA ALA A 124 -7.42 10.18 3.96
C ALA A 124 -6.85 10.13 2.54
N VAL A 125 -7.65 10.51 1.56
CA VAL A 125 -7.20 10.69 0.18
C VAL A 125 -6.73 12.12 0.00
N ILE A 126 -5.49 12.28 -0.47
CA ILE A 126 -4.87 13.60 -0.68
C ILE A 126 -4.67 13.81 -2.17
N ASP A 127 -5.16 14.94 -2.67
CA ASP A 127 -4.91 15.44 -4.04
C ASP A 127 -4.48 16.89 -3.99
N LYS A 128 -3.40 17.23 -4.69
CA LYS A 128 -2.84 18.60 -4.78
C LYS A 128 -2.67 19.31 -3.43
N GLY A 129 -2.31 18.53 -2.38
CA GLY A 129 -2.10 19.04 -1.02
C GLY A 129 -3.37 19.23 -0.19
N LEU A 130 -4.54 18.83 -0.69
CA LEU A 130 -5.82 18.89 0.01
C LEU A 130 -6.34 17.50 0.31
N ILE A 131 -6.99 17.34 1.47
CA ILE A 131 -7.75 16.12 1.77
C ILE A 131 -9.07 16.19 1.01
N VAL A 132 -9.24 15.33 -0.01
CA VAL A 132 -10.44 15.28 -0.85
C VAL A 132 -11.49 14.30 -0.31
N ALA A 133 -11.06 13.32 0.49
CA ALA A 133 -11.94 12.39 1.22
C ALA A 133 -11.25 11.88 2.48
N LEU A 134 -12.05 11.59 3.52
CA LEU A 134 -11.57 11.00 4.77
C LEU A 134 -12.68 10.11 5.35
N ASP A 135 -12.53 8.80 5.24
CA ASP A 135 -13.51 7.84 5.75
C ASP A 135 -12.88 6.45 5.93
N THR A 136 -13.68 5.46 6.33
CA THR A 136 -13.27 4.05 6.34
C THR A 136 -13.07 3.54 4.90
N PRO A 137 -12.20 2.55 4.66
CA PRO A 137 -12.04 1.95 3.33
C PRO A 137 -13.37 1.49 2.72
N SER A 138 -14.24 0.88 3.53
CA SER A 138 -15.58 0.44 3.09
C SER A 138 -16.47 1.61 2.67
N ALA A 139 -16.45 2.73 3.40
CA ALA A 139 -17.24 3.91 3.04
C ALA A 139 -16.70 4.59 1.77
N LEU A 140 -15.38 4.66 1.60
CA LEU A 140 -14.78 5.17 0.37
C LEU A 140 -15.17 4.32 -0.85
N LYS A 141 -15.19 2.99 -0.72
CA LYS A 141 -15.64 2.09 -1.80
C LYS A 141 -17.13 2.26 -2.16
N LYS A 142 -17.95 2.80 -1.26
CA LYS A 142 -19.36 3.10 -1.59
C LYS A 142 -19.50 4.17 -2.68
N HIS A 143 -18.53 5.05 -2.87
CA HIS A 143 -18.56 6.02 -3.98
C HIS A 143 -18.54 5.36 -5.38
N VAL A 144 -18.18 4.09 -5.44
CA VAL A 144 -18.12 3.27 -6.67
C VAL A 144 -18.92 1.97 -6.54
N ARG A 145 -19.74 1.82 -5.49
CA ARG A 145 -20.41 0.56 -5.15
C ARG A 145 -21.39 0.07 -6.23
N ASP A 146 -22.06 0.98 -6.87
CA ASP A 146 -23.04 0.66 -7.90
C ASP A 146 -22.41 0.48 -9.28
N LEU A 147 -21.07 0.64 -9.35
CA LEU A 147 -20.30 0.44 -10.57
C LEU A 147 -19.70 -0.97 -10.59
N SER A 148 -19.44 -1.45 -11.77
CA SER A 148 -18.56 -2.58 -12.05
C SER A 148 -17.34 -2.10 -12.82
N VAL A 149 -16.22 -2.79 -12.68
CA VAL A 149 -15.03 -2.53 -13.44
C VAL A 149 -14.86 -3.59 -14.51
N VAL A 150 -14.91 -3.17 -15.77
CA VAL A 150 -14.59 -4.03 -16.92
C VAL A 150 -13.12 -3.83 -17.23
N GLU A 151 -12.32 -4.87 -16.96
CA GLU A 151 -10.90 -4.90 -17.31
C GLU A 151 -10.73 -5.52 -18.70
N ILE A 152 -10.07 -4.80 -19.61
CA ILE A 152 -9.84 -5.25 -20.98
C ILE A 152 -8.34 -5.17 -21.29
N GLU A 153 -7.72 -6.32 -21.50
CA GLU A 153 -6.34 -6.37 -21.99
C GLU A 153 -6.30 -5.99 -23.48
N THR A 154 -5.45 -5.01 -23.82
CA THR A 154 -5.25 -4.55 -25.20
C THR A 154 -3.77 -4.57 -25.55
N PHE A 155 -3.46 -4.59 -26.86
CA PHE A 155 -2.12 -4.61 -27.39
C PHE A 155 -1.93 -3.43 -28.35
N GLY A 156 -1.26 -2.36 -27.87
CA GLY A 156 -0.93 -1.20 -28.70
C GLY A 156 -2.13 -0.30 -28.99
N ILE A 157 -2.99 -0.02 -28.00
CA ILE A 157 -4.11 0.92 -28.17
C ILE A 157 -3.60 2.35 -28.29
N ALA A 158 -4.08 3.10 -29.30
CA ALA A 158 -3.76 4.50 -29.47
C ALA A 158 -4.46 5.39 -28.43
N PRO A 159 -3.80 6.46 -27.93
CA PRO A 159 -4.42 7.37 -26.95
C PRO A 159 -5.77 7.92 -27.40
N GLN A 160 -5.93 8.24 -28.69
CA GLN A 160 -7.20 8.73 -29.25
C GLN A 160 -8.33 7.72 -29.05
N LYS A 161 -8.03 6.43 -29.17
CA LYS A 161 -9.01 5.36 -28.99
C LYS A 161 -9.44 5.21 -27.53
N VAL A 162 -8.51 5.44 -26.60
CA VAL A 162 -8.80 5.48 -25.16
C VAL A 162 -9.75 6.64 -24.86
N ASP A 163 -9.54 7.81 -25.47
CA ASP A 163 -10.41 8.99 -25.28
C ASP A 163 -11.80 8.78 -25.92
N GLU A 164 -11.90 8.10 -27.08
CA GLU A 164 -13.18 7.69 -27.64
C GLU A 164 -13.98 6.80 -26.70
N ILE A 165 -13.34 5.79 -26.10
CA ILE A 165 -14.00 4.89 -25.14
C ILE A 165 -14.40 5.66 -23.88
N ARG A 166 -13.55 6.58 -23.40
CA ARG A 166 -13.86 7.42 -22.23
C ARG A 166 -15.08 8.30 -22.47
N ALA A 167 -15.31 8.71 -23.70
CA ALA A 167 -16.45 9.55 -24.08
C ALA A 167 -17.78 8.79 -24.26
N LEU A 168 -17.79 7.45 -24.14
CA LEU A 168 -19.02 6.68 -24.24
C LEU A 168 -19.98 6.98 -23.06
N PRO A 169 -21.29 7.13 -23.31
CA PRO A 169 -22.24 7.64 -22.32
C PRO A 169 -22.44 6.74 -21.10
N PHE A 170 -22.03 5.50 -21.16
CA PHE A 170 -22.12 4.54 -20.08
C PHE A 170 -20.79 4.30 -19.35
N VAL A 171 -19.74 5.06 -19.70
CA VAL A 171 -18.44 5.01 -19.06
C VAL A 171 -18.34 6.12 -18.02
N ASP A 172 -18.35 5.76 -16.75
CA ASP A 172 -18.24 6.70 -15.64
C ASP A 172 -16.81 7.17 -15.40
N ALA A 173 -15.84 6.26 -15.54
CA ALA A 173 -14.42 6.54 -15.50
C ALA A 173 -13.63 5.50 -16.31
N LEU A 174 -12.49 5.93 -16.85
CA LEU A 174 -11.56 5.04 -17.53
C LEU A 174 -10.14 5.38 -17.13
N SER A 175 -9.41 4.38 -16.64
CA SER A 175 -7.98 4.43 -16.41
C SER A 175 -7.24 3.35 -17.21
N THR A 176 -5.95 3.53 -17.39
CA THR A 176 -5.10 2.57 -18.12
C THR A 176 -3.95 2.15 -17.23
N ARG A 177 -3.59 0.87 -17.27
CA ARG A 177 -2.44 0.31 -16.57
C ARG A 177 -1.56 -0.46 -17.54
N GLU A 178 -0.26 -0.22 -17.52
CA GLU A 178 0.69 -1.02 -18.29
C GLU A 178 1.09 -2.28 -17.52
N GLN A 179 1.06 -3.41 -18.18
CA GLN A 179 1.46 -4.71 -17.62
C GLN A 179 2.13 -5.56 -18.71
N ASP A 180 3.42 -5.89 -18.56
CA ASP A 180 4.16 -6.81 -19.41
C ASP A 180 3.93 -6.63 -20.93
N GLN A 181 4.15 -5.43 -21.45
CA GLN A 181 3.90 -5.04 -22.85
C GLN A 181 2.42 -5.04 -23.28
N ARG A 182 1.49 -5.12 -22.35
CA ARG A 182 0.05 -4.99 -22.57
C ARG A 182 -0.44 -3.73 -21.90
N GLN A 183 -1.50 -3.19 -22.43
CA GLN A 183 -2.29 -2.15 -21.76
C GLN A 183 -3.59 -2.75 -21.27
N VAL A 184 -3.92 -2.54 -19.99
CA VAL A 184 -5.19 -2.95 -19.42
C VAL A 184 -6.05 -1.70 -19.26
N LEU A 185 -7.19 -1.67 -19.95
CA LEU A 185 -8.21 -0.65 -19.76
C LEU A 185 -9.06 -1.05 -18.55
N LEU A 186 -9.26 -0.14 -17.63
CA LEU A 186 -10.11 -0.28 -16.45
C LEU A 186 -11.31 0.66 -16.63
N VAL A 187 -12.42 0.11 -17.13
CA VAL A 187 -13.63 0.87 -17.44
C VAL A 187 -14.64 0.71 -16.29
N GLN A 188 -14.97 1.80 -15.63
CA GLN A 188 -16.01 1.84 -14.59
C GLN A 188 -17.35 2.14 -15.24
N THR A 189 -18.37 1.33 -14.93
CA THR A 189 -19.72 1.45 -15.51
C THR A 189 -20.78 0.85 -14.59
N GLU A 190 -21.97 1.46 -14.54
CA GLU A 190 -23.15 0.90 -13.87
C GLU A 190 -23.71 -0.32 -14.59
N ARG A 191 -23.43 -0.48 -15.88
CA ARG A 191 -23.98 -1.56 -16.71
C ARG A 191 -23.31 -2.92 -16.47
N GLY A 192 -22.19 -2.96 -15.76
CA GLY A 192 -21.50 -4.22 -15.47
C GLY A 192 -21.16 -5.02 -16.73
N ALA A 193 -21.49 -6.31 -16.73
CA ALA A 193 -21.22 -7.21 -17.85
C ALA A 193 -22.00 -6.83 -19.14
N GLU A 194 -23.11 -6.11 -19.04
CA GLU A 194 -23.90 -5.66 -20.19
C GLU A 194 -23.18 -4.60 -21.04
N ALA A 195 -22.17 -3.94 -20.48
CA ALA A 195 -21.32 -2.99 -21.22
C ALA A 195 -20.31 -3.68 -22.14
N VAL A 196 -19.98 -4.97 -21.89
CA VAL A 196 -18.92 -5.67 -22.63
C VAL A 196 -19.12 -5.70 -24.14
N PRO A 197 -20.32 -6.02 -24.69
CA PRO A 197 -20.53 -6.02 -26.15
C PRO A 197 -20.26 -4.66 -26.78
N ASP A 198 -20.71 -3.57 -26.15
CA ASP A 198 -20.51 -2.20 -26.66
C ASP A 198 -19.04 -1.78 -26.59
N LEU A 199 -18.33 -2.14 -25.53
CA LEU A 199 -16.91 -1.90 -25.40
C LEU A 199 -16.10 -2.70 -26.43
N MET A 200 -16.49 -3.96 -26.69
CA MET A 200 -15.86 -4.77 -27.75
C MET A 200 -16.12 -4.17 -29.15
N SER A 201 -17.32 -3.67 -29.40
CA SER A 201 -17.63 -2.96 -30.65
C SER A 201 -16.79 -1.68 -30.80
N ALA A 202 -16.60 -0.92 -29.71
CA ALA A 202 -15.73 0.25 -29.72
C ALA A 202 -14.25 -0.10 -29.96
N LEU A 203 -13.82 -1.32 -29.63
CA LEU A 203 -12.47 -1.85 -29.83
C LEU A 203 -12.33 -2.65 -31.14
N ASP A 204 -13.31 -2.59 -32.04
CA ASP A 204 -13.27 -3.31 -33.30
C ASP A 204 -11.99 -3.01 -34.10
N GLY A 205 -11.42 -4.06 -34.70
CA GLY A 205 -10.14 -3.99 -35.40
C GLY A 205 -8.90 -3.98 -34.50
N MET A 206 -9.06 -3.99 -33.16
CA MET A 206 -7.94 -4.03 -32.22
C MET A 206 -7.70 -5.43 -31.68
N ARG A 207 -6.45 -5.72 -31.30
CA ARG A 207 -6.13 -6.97 -30.64
C ARG A 207 -6.48 -6.89 -29.16
N VAL A 208 -7.56 -7.59 -28.77
CA VAL A 208 -8.02 -7.69 -27.39
C VAL A 208 -7.62 -9.05 -26.82
N GLY A 209 -7.18 -9.07 -25.58
CA GLY A 209 -6.85 -10.26 -24.80
C GLY A 209 -8.00 -10.65 -23.87
N ARG A 210 -7.72 -10.79 -22.58
CA ARG A 210 -8.71 -11.14 -21.56
C ARG A 210 -9.65 -9.97 -21.31
N VAL A 211 -10.94 -10.28 -21.13
CA VAL A 211 -11.95 -9.36 -20.58
C VAL A 211 -12.48 -9.96 -19.29
N THR A 212 -12.51 -9.16 -18.23
CA THR A 212 -12.97 -9.58 -16.90
C THR A 212 -13.87 -8.48 -16.32
N VAL A 213 -14.96 -8.88 -15.69
CA VAL A 213 -15.83 -7.96 -14.92
C VAL A 213 -15.65 -8.27 -13.45
N ARG A 214 -15.38 -7.23 -12.64
CA ARG A 214 -15.17 -7.36 -11.20
C ARG A 214 -15.83 -6.24 -10.40
N GLU A 215 -15.97 -6.45 -9.11
CA GLU A 215 -16.37 -5.39 -8.18
C GLU A 215 -15.25 -4.33 -8.04
N PRO A 216 -15.62 -3.07 -7.76
CA PRO A 216 -14.65 -2.00 -7.53
C PRO A 216 -13.83 -2.19 -6.26
N THR A 217 -12.59 -1.78 -6.31
CA THR A 217 -11.64 -1.74 -5.19
C THR A 217 -11.48 -0.33 -4.64
N LEU A 218 -10.67 -0.18 -3.59
CA LEU A 218 -10.28 1.15 -3.08
C LEU A 218 -9.45 1.94 -4.12
N GLU A 219 -8.70 1.26 -4.99
CA GLU A 219 -7.97 1.90 -6.10
C GLU A 219 -8.92 2.56 -7.09
N ASP A 220 -10.04 1.88 -7.42
CA ASP A 220 -11.07 2.44 -8.32
C ASP A 220 -11.79 3.64 -7.69
N ALA A 221 -12.02 3.60 -6.38
CA ALA A 221 -12.57 4.73 -5.64
C ALA A 221 -11.59 5.92 -5.62
N TYR A 222 -10.30 5.67 -5.43
CA TYR A 222 -9.25 6.69 -5.50
C TYR A 222 -9.23 7.37 -6.87
N VAL A 223 -9.20 6.60 -7.95
CA VAL A 223 -9.21 7.13 -9.34
C VAL A 223 -10.43 8.04 -9.56
N ARG A 224 -11.61 7.67 -9.06
CA ARG A 224 -12.81 8.50 -9.18
C ARG A 224 -12.73 9.79 -8.34
N LEU A 225 -12.21 9.70 -7.11
CA LEU A 225 -12.09 10.86 -6.21
C LEU A 225 -11.08 11.90 -6.70
N VAL A 226 -9.99 11.44 -7.34
CA VAL A 226 -8.90 12.31 -7.83
C VAL A 226 -9.08 12.65 -9.31
N GLY A 227 -9.55 11.70 -10.13
CA GLY A 227 -9.73 11.84 -11.58
C GLY A 227 -11.08 12.40 -12.04
N GLY A 228 -12.07 12.47 -11.15
CA GLY A 228 -13.45 12.87 -11.45
C GLY A 228 -13.71 14.38 -11.58
N LYS A 229 -12.65 15.18 -11.83
CA LYS A 229 -12.73 16.61 -12.11
C LYS A 229 -11.71 16.98 -13.19
N VAL A 230 -11.91 16.50 -14.39
CA VAL A 230 -11.42 17.15 -15.61
C VAL A 230 -12.55 17.18 -16.61
#